data_5d47b303bf3f4e8d019959ac7cac8506
#
_entry.id   5d47b303bf3f4e8d019959ac7cac8506
#
_cell.length_a   1.000
_cell.length_b   1.000
_cell.length_c   1.000
_cell.angle_alpha   90.00
_cell.angle_beta   90.00
_cell.angle_gamma   90.00
#
_symmetry.space_group_name_H-M   'P 1'
#
loop_
_entity.id
_entity.type
_entity.pdbx_description
1 polymer ?
#
loop_
_entity_poly.entity_id
_entity_poly.type
_entity_poly.pdbx_seq_one_letter_code
_entity_poly.pdbx_strand_id
1 'polypeptide(L)'
;MQLKKLFAALAVSGGLVFTLAGCGDKAPAEKTAAPAQTAAVELKIGVSPVPHADIINFVAPTLEKEGVKVKVIEFNDYVQPNLALSEKELDANFFQHKPYLDTFSKEHKLNLAVLTAVHLEPMGVYSKSIKNVADLPDGAKIAVPNDPTNGGRALKVLETAGILKVRPEAGILASPADIVDNPKHVKIVEVEAAQLPRALDDVDAAVINSNYALAAKLNPTKDAIAIESKDS
;
A
#
# COMPACT_ATOMS: atom_id res chain seq x y z
N MET A 1 -8.58 -47.53 19.23
CA MET A 1 -9.55 -48.62 18.89
C MET A 1 -9.71 -48.65 17.38
N GLN A 2 -9.30 -49.73 16.78
CA GLN A 2 -9.22 -49.98 15.34
C GLN A 2 -10.62 -50.25 14.74
N LEU A 3 -10.82 -49.93 13.45
CA LEU A 3 -11.52 -50.77 12.46
C LEU A 3 -11.29 -50.17 11.07
N LYS A 4 -10.44 -50.63 10.25
CA LYS A 4 -10.41 -51.73 9.26
C LYS A 4 -11.45 -51.61 8.12
N LYS A 5 -10.90 -51.27 6.94
CA LYS A 5 -11.04 -51.86 5.59
C LYS A 5 -12.40 -52.42 5.13
N LEU A 6 -12.83 -52.06 3.91
CA LEU A 6 -13.30 -53.03 2.94
C LEU A 6 -13.03 -52.59 1.49
N PHE A 7 -12.31 -53.46 0.75
CA PHE A 7 -12.12 -53.48 -0.70
C PHE A 7 -13.33 -54.16 -1.37
N ALA A 8 -13.73 -53.71 -2.55
CA ALA A 8 -14.43 -54.58 -3.50
C ALA A 8 -14.03 -54.21 -4.94
N ALA A 9 -13.28 -55.09 -5.54
CA ALA A 9 -12.99 -55.13 -6.97
C ALA A 9 -14.09 -55.92 -7.68
N LEU A 10 -14.53 -55.47 -8.85
CA LEU A 10 -15.28 -56.32 -9.78
C LEU A 10 -14.72 -56.12 -11.19
N ALA A 11 -14.08 -57.14 -11.68
CA ALA A 11 -13.69 -57.30 -13.07
C ALA A 11 -14.80 -58.11 -13.78
N VAL A 12 -15.20 -57.73 -14.96
CA VAL A 12 -15.88 -58.63 -15.93
C VAL A 12 -15.36 -58.33 -17.33
N SER A 13 -14.94 -59.42 -17.90
CA SER A 13 -14.35 -59.70 -19.17
C SER A 13 -15.34 -59.69 -20.35
N GLY A 14 -14.78 -59.47 -21.55
CA GLY A 14 -15.17 -60.27 -22.72
C GLY A 14 -15.86 -59.54 -23.86
N GLY A 15 -15.23 -59.59 -25.02
CA GLY A 15 -15.89 -59.31 -26.28
C GLY A 15 -14.96 -58.97 -27.45
N LEU A 16 -14.27 -59.98 -27.97
CA LEU A 16 -13.47 -59.92 -29.20
C LEU A 16 -14.39 -60.04 -30.41
N VAL A 17 -14.44 -59.03 -31.27
CA VAL A 17 -14.99 -59.21 -32.65
C VAL A 17 -13.97 -58.67 -33.66
N PHE A 18 -13.38 -59.54 -34.43
CA PHE A 18 -12.60 -59.27 -35.61
C PHE A 18 -13.53 -59.02 -36.80
N THR A 19 -13.36 -57.92 -37.53
CA THR A 19 -13.69 -57.84 -38.93
C THR A 19 -12.58 -57.12 -39.71
N LEU A 20 -12.04 -57.86 -40.62
CA LEU A 20 -11.05 -57.40 -41.62
C LEU A 20 -11.76 -56.64 -42.75
N ALA A 21 -10.99 -55.71 -43.30
CA ALA A 21 -10.85 -55.29 -44.69
C ALA A 21 -11.19 -53.84 -44.98
N GLY A 22 -10.20 -53.13 -45.49
CA GLY A 22 -10.35 -51.86 -46.20
C GLY A 22 -9.08 -51.03 -46.25
N CYS A 23 -8.18 -51.31 -47.20
CA CYS A 23 -7.07 -50.40 -47.56
C CYS A 23 -7.58 -49.02 -47.99
N GLY A 24 -7.09 -47.97 -47.38
CA GLY A 24 -7.27 -46.60 -47.84
C GLY A 24 -6.26 -45.71 -47.13
N ASP A 25 -5.15 -45.43 -47.84
CA ASP A 25 -4.15 -44.46 -47.38
C ASP A 25 -4.79 -43.09 -47.18
N LYS A 26 -4.90 -42.70 -45.88
CA LYS A 26 -5.02 -41.30 -45.52
C LYS A 26 -4.05 -41.05 -44.34
N ALA A 27 -3.05 -40.22 -44.58
CA ALA A 27 -2.13 -39.72 -43.58
C ALA A 27 -2.88 -39.22 -42.34
N PRO A 28 -2.35 -39.45 -41.10
CA PRO A 28 -2.96 -38.92 -39.90
C PRO A 28 -2.86 -37.40 -39.93
N ALA A 29 -4.02 -36.73 -39.93
CA ALA A 29 -4.05 -35.29 -39.69
C ALA A 29 -3.51 -35.07 -38.28
N GLU A 30 -2.35 -34.47 -38.20
CA GLU A 30 -1.74 -33.95 -36.99
C GLU A 30 -2.74 -32.96 -36.36
N LYS A 31 -3.44 -33.40 -35.33
CA LYS A 31 -4.23 -32.50 -34.48
C LYS A 31 -3.23 -31.59 -33.80
N THR A 32 -2.97 -30.42 -34.37
CA THR A 32 -2.39 -29.29 -33.65
C THR A 32 -3.26 -29.05 -32.41
N ALA A 33 -2.75 -29.47 -31.26
CA ALA A 33 -3.33 -29.12 -29.97
C ALA A 33 -3.37 -27.58 -29.91
N ALA A 34 -4.55 -27.00 -29.84
CA ALA A 34 -4.71 -25.58 -29.53
C ALA A 34 -3.93 -25.33 -28.22
N PRO A 35 -3.20 -24.21 -28.12
CA PRO A 35 -2.50 -23.87 -26.89
C PRO A 35 -3.52 -23.85 -25.76
N ALA A 36 -3.23 -24.62 -24.70
CA ALA A 36 -4.06 -24.63 -23.51
C ALA A 36 -4.16 -23.16 -23.02
N GLN A 37 -5.35 -22.62 -23.05
CA GLN A 37 -5.65 -21.30 -22.53
C GLN A 37 -5.42 -21.40 -21.02
N THR A 38 -4.27 -20.92 -20.53
CA THR A 38 -4.01 -20.82 -19.09
C THR A 38 -5.14 -20.01 -18.49
N ALA A 39 -5.83 -20.58 -17.51
CA ALA A 39 -6.89 -19.85 -16.78
C ALA A 39 -6.31 -18.51 -16.28
N ALA A 40 -7.00 -17.42 -16.57
CA ALA A 40 -6.58 -16.09 -16.12
C ALA A 40 -6.45 -16.10 -14.60
N VAL A 41 -5.31 -15.65 -14.10
CA VAL A 41 -5.08 -15.48 -12.65
C VAL A 41 -5.72 -14.16 -12.23
N GLU A 42 -6.60 -14.18 -11.22
CA GLU A 42 -7.12 -12.96 -10.61
C GLU A 42 -6.27 -12.60 -9.38
N LEU A 43 -5.77 -11.36 -9.33
CA LEU A 43 -5.05 -10.80 -8.18
C LEU A 43 -5.88 -9.67 -7.55
N LYS A 44 -6.11 -9.76 -6.25
CA LYS A 44 -6.74 -8.71 -5.44
C LYS A 44 -5.66 -7.85 -4.80
N ILE A 45 -5.60 -6.58 -5.17
CA ILE A 45 -4.59 -5.64 -4.68
C ILE A 45 -5.26 -4.54 -3.87
N GLY A 46 -4.91 -4.44 -2.58
CA GLY A 46 -5.35 -3.37 -1.68
C GLY A 46 -4.52 -2.11 -1.89
N VAL A 47 -5.16 -0.96 -2.09
CA VAL A 47 -4.48 0.30 -2.44
C VAL A 47 -5.11 1.50 -1.74
N SER A 48 -4.37 2.60 -1.59
CA SER A 48 -4.97 3.91 -1.35
C SER A 48 -5.56 4.47 -2.66
N PRO A 49 -6.63 5.30 -2.63
CA PRO A 49 -7.30 5.78 -3.84
C PRO A 49 -6.35 6.49 -4.82
N VAL A 50 -5.57 7.45 -4.33
CA VAL A 50 -4.59 8.19 -5.14
C VAL A 50 -3.25 8.25 -4.41
N PRO A 51 -2.15 8.15 -5.14
CA PRO A 51 -2.00 7.83 -6.56
C PRO A 51 -1.99 6.31 -6.83
N HIS A 52 -2.10 5.46 -5.79
CA HIS A 52 -1.85 4.02 -5.84
C HIS A 52 -2.85 3.29 -6.74
N ALA A 53 -4.17 3.56 -6.58
CA ALA A 53 -5.19 2.97 -7.47
C ALA A 53 -4.98 3.41 -8.92
N ASP A 54 -4.64 4.67 -9.17
CA ASP A 54 -4.38 5.19 -10.51
C ASP A 54 -3.22 4.46 -11.19
N ILE A 55 -2.12 4.21 -10.44
CA ILE A 55 -0.96 3.47 -10.94
C ILE A 55 -1.34 2.03 -11.29
N ILE A 56 -2.05 1.32 -10.42
CA ILE A 56 -2.48 -0.06 -10.69
C ILE A 56 -3.45 -0.11 -11.87
N ASN A 57 -4.43 0.79 -11.92
CA ASN A 57 -5.39 0.85 -13.03
C ASN A 57 -4.70 1.16 -14.38
N PHE A 58 -3.62 1.94 -14.37
CA PHE A 58 -2.82 2.21 -15.57
C PHE A 58 -2.12 0.95 -16.09
N VAL A 59 -1.60 0.09 -15.24
CA VAL A 59 -0.88 -1.13 -15.65
C VAL A 59 -1.80 -2.34 -15.87
N ALA A 60 -2.99 -2.37 -15.27
CA ALA A 60 -3.93 -3.48 -15.31
C ALA A 60 -4.26 -3.98 -16.74
N PRO A 61 -4.48 -3.13 -17.77
CA PRO A 61 -4.75 -3.59 -19.13
C PRO A 61 -3.56 -4.32 -19.77
N THR A 62 -2.33 -4.02 -19.35
CA THR A 62 -1.14 -4.73 -19.82
C THR A 62 -1.04 -6.11 -19.20
N LEU A 63 -1.30 -6.21 -17.88
CA LEU A 63 -1.33 -7.47 -17.15
C LEU A 63 -2.44 -8.40 -17.67
N GLU A 64 -3.60 -7.85 -18.02
CA GLU A 64 -4.71 -8.65 -18.57
C GLU A 64 -4.33 -9.34 -19.89
N LYS A 65 -3.55 -8.68 -20.76
CA LYS A 65 -3.02 -9.30 -21.98
C LYS A 65 -2.05 -10.46 -21.69
N GLU A 66 -1.42 -10.45 -20.53
CA GLU A 66 -0.53 -11.50 -20.02
C GLU A 66 -1.28 -12.59 -19.24
N GLY A 67 -2.61 -12.51 -19.17
CA GLY A 67 -3.46 -13.49 -18.47
C GLY A 67 -3.63 -13.21 -16.97
N VAL A 68 -3.27 -12.01 -16.50
CA VAL A 68 -3.43 -11.60 -15.10
C VAL A 68 -4.50 -10.52 -14.99
N LYS A 69 -5.63 -10.84 -14.35
CA LYS A 69 -6.70 -9.90 -14.07
C LYS A 69 -6.49 -9.28 -12.70
N VAL A 70 -6.40 -7.96 -12.63
CA VAL A 70 -6.26 -7.24 -11.36
C VAL A 70 -7.62 -6.76 -10.86
N LYS A 71 -7.92 -7.06 -9.59
CA LYS A 71 -9.04 -6.50 -8.85
C LYS A 71 -8.51 -5.52 -7.82
N VAL A 72 -8.72 -4.22 -8.07
CA VAL A 72 -8.35 -3.14 -7.15
C VAL A 72 -9.36 -3.04 -6.02
N ILE A 73 -8.88 -2.97 -4.77
CA ILE A 73 -9.68 -2.76 -3.55
C ILE A 73 -9.11 -1.54 -2.83
N GLU A 74 -9.90 -0.47 -2.76
CA GLU A 74 -9.47 0.79 -2.16
C GLU A 74 -9.71 0.82 -0.66
N PHE A 75 -8.73 1.36 0.07
CA PHE A 75 -8.77 1.58 1.51
C PHE A 75 -8.46 3.05 1.82
N ASN A 76 -9.20 3.64 2.75
CA ASN A 76 -9.04 5.04 3.15
C ASN A 76 -8.20 5.22 4.42
N ASP A 77 -7.63 4.16 4.96
CA ASP A 77 -6.75 4.13 6.14
C ASP A 77 -5.51 3.28 5.89
N TYR A 78 -4.56 3.31 6.83
CA TYR A 78 -3.31 2.56 6.72
C TYR A 78 -3.29 1.23 7.49
N VAL A 79 -4.33 0.95 8.29
CA VAL A 79 -4.40 -0.24 9.14
C VAL A 79 -4.94 -1.43 8.38
N GLN A 80 -6.10 -1.25 7.73
CA GLN A 80 -6.84 -2.32 7.08
C GLN A 80 -6.10 -3.03 5.94
N PRO A 81 -5.31 -2.37 5.06
CA PRO A 81 -4.65 -3.07 3.96
C PRO A 81 -3.68 -4.16 4.41
N ASN A 82 -2.97 -3.97 5.54
CA ASN A 82 -2.05 -4.97 6.07
C ASN A 82 -2.78 -6.11 6.77
N LEU A 83 -3.87 -5.82 7.48
CA LEU A 83 -4.69 -6.85 8.11
C LEU A 83 -5.36 -7.73 7.07
N ALA A 84 -6.03 -7.15 6.08
CA ALA A 84 -6.68 -7.87 4.97
C ALA A 84 -5.69 -8.74 4.17
N LEU A 85 -4.45 -8.26 3.95
CA LEU A 85 -3.41 -9.06 3.32
C LEU A 85 -2.98 -10.24 4.21
N SER A 86 -2.81 -10.02 5.50
CA SER A 86 -2.45 -11.07 6.46
C SER A 86 -3.54 -12.14 6.59
N GLU A 87 -4.81 -11.74 6.49
CA GLU A 87 -5.99 -12.61 6.53
C GLU A 87 -6.27 -13.30 5.18
N LYS A 88 -5.44 -13.05 4.15
CA LYS A 88 -5.55 -13.61 2.79
C LYS A 88 -6.81 -13.16 2.03
N GLU A 89 -7.37 -12.03 2.40
CA GLU A 89 -8.43 -11.37 1.65
C GLU A 89 -7.87 -10.64 0.42
N LEU A 90 -6.58 -10.29 0.47
CA LEU A 90 -5.78 -9.69 -0.59
C LEU A 90 -4.61 -10.61 -0.96
N ASP A 91 -4.12 -10.48 -2.20
CA ASP A 91 -2.89 -11.12 -2.68
C ASP A 91 -1.68 -10.20 -2.52
N ALA A 92 -1.90 -8.87 -2.57
CA ALA A 92 -0.89 -7.85 -2.34
C ALA A 92 -1.55 -6.56 -1.83
N ASN A 93 -0.74 -5.64 -1.28
CA ASN A 93 -1.15 -4.27 -1.09
C ASN A 93 -0.09 -3.28 -1.61
N PHE A 94 -0.52 -2.06 -1.94
CA PHE A 94 0.32 -1.01 -2.43
C PHE A 94 -0.16 0.34 -1.89
N PHE A 95 0.49 0.81 -0.79
CA PHE A 95 0.09 2.06 -0.12
C PHE A 95 1.17 2.63 0.82
N GLN A 96 2.14 1.83 1.28
CA GLN A 96 2.97 2.14 2.44
C GLN A 96 4.46 2.23 2.13
N HIS A 97 5.19 2.97 2.95
CA HIS A 97 6.64 2.94 2.98
C HIS A 97 7.17 1.82 3.90
N LYS A 98 8.40 1.40 3.66
CA LYS A 98 9.01 0.28 4.39
C LYS A 98 9.04 0.46 5.91
N PRO A 99 9.41 1.63 6.48
CA PRO A 99 9.38 1.81 7.94
C PRO A 99 8.00 1.55 8.58
N TYR A 100 6.91 1.96 7.91
CA TYR A 100 5.55 1.65 8.37
C TYR A 100 5.27 0.15 8.35
N LEU A 101 5.58 -0.53 7.25
CA LEU A 101 5.40 -1.97 7.14
C LEU A 101 6.16 -2.72 8.25
N ASP A 102 7.44 -2.37 8.48
CA ASP A 102 8.27 -3.04 9.47
C ASP A 102 7.72 -2.86 10.90
N THR A 103 7.35 -1.62 11.26
CA THR A 103 6.81 -1.30 12.59
C THR A 103 5.44 -1.94 12.79
N PHE A 104 4.54 -1.76 11.85
CA PHE A 104 3.19 -2.33 11.89
C PHE A 104 3.22 -3.87 11.96
N SER A 105 4.05 -4.51 11.12
CA SER A 105 4.18 -5.97 11.12
C SER A 105 4.75 -6.50 12.44
N LYS A 106 5.70 -5.80 13.04
CA LYS A 106 6.25 -6.16 14.35
C LYS A 106 5.20 -6.04 15.47
N GLU A 107 4.45 -4.94 15.51
CA GLU A 107 3.43 -4.68 16.53
C GLU A 107 2.28 -5.67 16.44
N HIS A 108 1.82 -5.96 15.23
CA HIS A 108 0.69 -6.86 14.97
C HIS A 108 1.11 -8.32 14.74
N LYS A 109 2.42 -8.65 14.82
CA LYS A 109 2.98 -10.00 14.60
C LYS A 109 2.62 -10.57 13.22
N LEU A 110 2.64 -9.71 12.19
CA LEU A 110 2.36 -10.09 10.81
C LEU A 110 3.64 -10.58 10.12
N ASN A 111 3.48 -11.49 9.15
CA ASN A 111 4.56 -11.99 8.31
C ASN A 111 4.34 -11.51 6.86
N LEU A 112 4.59 -10.23 6.62
CA LEU A 112 4.47 -9.60 5.31
C LEU A 112 5.85 -9.31 4.73
N ALA A 113 5.97 -9.39 3.40
CA ALA A 113 7.22 -9.16 2.68
C ALA A 113 7.08 -8.02 1.66
N VAL A 114 8.17 -7.27 1.47
CA VAL A 114 8.26 -6.26 0.40
C VAL A 114 8.51 -6.97 -0.93
N LEU A 115 7.71 -6.67 -1.95
CA LEU A 115 7.94 -7.13 -3.32
C LEU A 115 8.89 -6.18 -4.06
N THR A 116 8.56 -4.88 -4.08
CA THR A 116 9.36 -3.86 -4.78
C THR A 116 9.01 -2.46 -4.25
N ALA A 117 9.87 -1.49 -4.56
CA ALA A 117 9.57 -0.06 -4.44
C ALA A 117 9.10 0.47 -5.79
N VAL A 118 8.05 1.29 -5.80
CA VAL A 118 7.42 1.78 -7.04
C VAL A 118 7.68 3.27 -7.26
N HIS A 119 7.44 4.12 -6.23
CA HIS A 119 7.58 5.57 -6.33
C HIS A 119 7.87 6.20 -4.97
N LEU A 120 8.16 7.50 -4.98
CA LEU A 120 8.37 8.31 -3.78
C LEU A 120 7.21 9.27 -3.60
N GLU A 121 6.75 9.42 -2.36
CA GLU A 121 5.73 10.39 -1.96
C GLU A 121 6.28 11.31 -0.86
N PRO A 122 6.72 12.52 -1.19
CA PRO A 122 7.23 13.46 -0.20
C PRO A 122 6.09 13.96 0.70
N MET A 123 6.31 13.94 2.01
CA MET A 123 5.40 14.54 2.98
C MET A 123 5.48 16.07 2.91
N GLY A 124 4.36 16.77 3.05
CA GLY A 124 4.32 18.23 2.99
C GLY A 124 3.68 18.87 4.20
N VAL A 125 4.10 20.10 4.51
CA VAL A 125 3.45 20.98 5.48
C VAL A 125 2.47 21.87 4.73
N TYR A 126 1.21 21.90 5.16
CA TYR A 126 0.13 22.67 4.53
C TYR A 126 -0.52 23.60 5.52
N SER A 127 -1.01 24.74 5.04
CA SER A 127 -1.80 25.68 5.82
C SER A 127 -2.83 26.38 4.93
N LYS A 128 -4.00 26.71 5.48
CA LYS A 128 -5.02 27.49 4.79
C LYS A 128 -4.71 29.01 4.78
N SER A 129 -4.10 29.50 5.84
CA SER A 129 -3.88 30.94 6.07
C SER A 129 -2.42 31.35 5.89
N ILE A 130 -1.46 30.47 6.17
CA ILE A 130 -0.02 30.76 6.19
C ILE A 130 0.58 30.36 4.85
N LYS A 131 1.40 31.22 4.26
CA LYS A 131 2.03 30.99 2.95
C LYS A 131 3.53 30.72 3.05
N ASN A 132 4.14 31.02 4.20
CA ASN A 132 5.56 30.78 4.44
C ASN A 132 5.72 30.23 5.86
N VAL A 133 6.60 29.25 6.03
CA VAL A 133 6.95 28.66 7.33
C VAL A 133 7.39 29.73 8.35
N ALA A 134 8.11 30.78 7.88
CA ALA A 134 8.55 31.89 8.73
C ALA A 134 7.38 32.65 9.38
N ASP A 135 6.20 32.67 8.76
CA ASP A 135 5.00 33.40 9.21
C ASP A 135 4.18 32.62 10.24
N LEU A 136 4.60 31.39 10.62
CA LEU A 136 3.96 30.64 11.69
C LEU A 136 3.94 31.46 12.99
N PRO A 137 2.79 31.69 13.63
CA PRO A 137 2.71 32.43 14.88
C PRO A 137 3.37 31.69 16.05
N ASP A 138 3.74 32.44 17.09
CA ASP A 138 4.13 31.83 18.36
C ASP A 138 2.97 31.00 18.94
N GLY A 139 3.28 29.80 19.42
CA GLY A 139 2.26 28.87 19.93
C GLY A 139 1.37 28.22 18.87
N ALA A 140 1.73 28.30 17.57
CA ALA A 140 0.99 27.68 16.47
C ALA A 140 0.69 26.21 16.74
N LYS A 141 -0.53 25.79 16.39
CA LYS A 141 -0.92 24.37 16.43
C LYS A 141 -0.55 23.71 15.10
N ILE A 142 0.20 22.63 15.15
CA ILE A 142 0.59 21.85 13.96
C ILE A 142 0.12 20.42 14.13
N ALA A 143 -0.79 19.97 13.26
CA ALA A 143 -1.26 18.60 13.24
C ALA A 143 -0.26 17.69 12.53
N VAL A 144 -0.01 16.49 13.09
CA VAL A 144 0.88 15.47 12.53
C VAL A 144 0.21 14.10 12.61
N PRO A 145 0.63 13.10 11.78
CA PRO A 145 0.13 11.74 11.91
C PRO A 145 0.39 11.14 13.29
N ASN A 146 -0.54 10.34 13.81
CA ASN A 146 -0.44 9.72 15.12
C ASN A 146 0.22 8.33 15.09
N ASP A 147 0.50 7.75 13.92
CA ASP A 147 1.28 6.51 13.87
C ASP A 147 2.78 6.82 14.06
N PRO A 148 3.53 5.90 14.71
CA PRO A 148 4.91 6.21 15.14
C PRO A 148 5.83 6.61 14.01
N THR A 149 5.72 5.98 12.83
CA THR A 149 6.65 6.21 11.73
C THR A 149 6.32 7.46 10.92
N ASN A 150 5.04 7.73 10.62
CA ASN A 150 4.66 8.97 9.94
C ASN A 150 4.71 10.16 10.91
N GLY A 151 4.40 9.97 12.21
CA GLY A 151 4.60 10.99 13.24
C GLY A 151 6.04 11.45 13.35
N GLY A 152 6.97 10.49 13.48
CA GLY A 152 8.40 10.79 13.53
C GLY A 152 8.92 11.44 12.25
N ARG A 153 8.46 10.94 11.09
CA ARG A 153 8.76 11.55 9.77
C ARG A 153 8.24 12.99 9.68
N ALA A 154 7.02 13.26 10.17
CA ALA A 154 6.45 14.60 10.21
C ALA A 154 7.29 15.56 11.06
N LEU A 155 7.75 15.12 12.25
CA LEU A 155 8.66 15.91 13.08
C LEU A 155 9.98 16.20 12.37
N LYS A 156 10.49 15.26 11.58
CA LYS A 156 11.72 15.46 10.78
C LYS A 156 11.51 16.47 9.65
N VAL A 157 10.34 16.48 9.01
CA VAL A 157 9.96 17.52 8.03
C VAL A 157 9.91 18.89 8.70
N LEU A 158 9.32 19.00 9.89
CA LEU A 158 9.28 20.26 10.66
C LEU A 158 10.68 20.71 11.09
N GLU A 159 11.56 19.77 11.45
CA GLU A 159 12.97 20.08 11.76
C GLU A 159 13.71 20.62 10.53
N THR A 160 13.58 19.95 9.38
CA THR A 160 14.19 20.39 8.12
C THR A 160 13.66 21.76 7.68
N ALA A 161 12.40 22.06 7.97
CA ALA A 161 11.79 23.37 7.74
C ALA A 161 12.23 24.45 8.76
N GLY A 162 13.05 24.10 9.76
CA GLY A 162 13.57 25.03 10.77
C GLY A 162 12.56 25.45 11.84
N ILE A 163 11.46 24.69 12.01
CA ILE A 163 10.38 25.00 12.97
C ILE A 163 10.74 24.53 14.38
N LEU A 164 11.34 23.36 14.49
CA LEU A 164 11.74 22.73 15.76
C LEU A 164 12.99 21.86 15.55
N LYS A 165 13.54 21.28 16.63
CA LYS A 165 14.56 20.23 16.54
C LYS A 165 14.17 19.06 17.41
N VAL A 166 14.40 17.85 16.89
CA VAL A 166 14.25 16.61 17.63
C VAL A 166 15.59 16.01 18.00
N ARG A 167 15.61 15.22 19.04
CA ARG A 167 16.78 14.48 19.51
C ARG A 167 17.25 13.52 18.40
N PRO A 168 18.51 13.61 17.94
CA PRO A 168 18.99 12.83 16.77
C PRO A 168 18.83 11.31 16.95
N GLU A 169 19.01 10.80 18.16
CA GLU A 169 18.93 9.38 18.49
C GLU A 169 17.50 8.80 18.43
N ALA A 170 16.45 9.65 18.43
CA ALA A 170 15.06 9.20 18.28
C ALA A 170 14.78 8.68 16.86
N GLY A 171 15.50 9.16 15.84
CA GLY A 171 15.41 8.67 14.46
C GLY A 171 14.01 8.82 13.87
N ILE A 172 13.60 7.80 13.09
CA ILE A 172 12.27 7.76 12.42
C ILE A 172 11.10 7.58 13.40
N LEU A 173 11.37 7.16 14.63
CA LEU A 173 10.35 6.96 15.67
C LEU A 173 10.27 8.13 16.64
N ALA A 174 10.82 9.28 16.29
CA ALA A 174 10.73 10.49 17.10
C ALA A 174 9.27 10.82 17.41
N SER A 175 9.04 11.22 18.66
CA SER A 175 7.74 11.62 19.19
C SER A 175 7.79 13.09 19.66
N PRO A 176 6.66 13.72 19.98
CA PRO A 176 6.69 15.08 20.56
C PRO A 176 7.53 15.20 21.83
N ALA A 177 7.73 14.11 22.60
CA ALA A 177 8.60 14.10 23.77
C ALA A 177 10.10 14.22 23.44
N ASP A 178 10.45 14.00 22.18
CA ASP A 178 11.84 14.08 21.69
C ASP A 178 12.21 15.48 21.15
N ILE A 179 11.28 16.43 21.21
CA ILE A 179 11.54 17.82 20.79
C ILE A 179 12.47 18.48 21.84
N VAL A 180 13.65 18.93 21.38
CA VAL A 180 14.67 19.54 22.22
C VAL A 180 14.83 21.04 21.98
N ASP A 181 14.33 21.55 20.86
CA ASP A 181 14.31 22.98 20.54
C ASP A 181 12.98 23.33 19.84
N ASN A 182 12.32 24.37 20.31
CA ASN A 182 11.01 24.79 19.82
C ASN A 182 10.85 26.31 19.99
N PRO A 183 11.56 27.10 19.18
CA PRO A 183 11.68 28.54 19.40
C PRO A 183 10.37 29.32 19.21
N LYS A 184 9.41 28.76 18.46
CA LYS A 184 8.07 29.32 18.28
C LYS A 184 7.01 28.67 19.16
N HIS A 185 7.38 27.87 20.14
CA HIS A 185 6.49 27.19 21.07
C HIS A 185 5.32 26.48 20.39
N VAL A 186 5.57 25.90 19.19
CA VAL A 186 4.53 25.22 18.43
C VAL A 186 3.95 24.05 19.22
N LYS A 187 2.67 23.81 19.09
CA LYS A 187 1.94 22.73 19.76
C LYS A 187 1.65 21.63 18.76
N ILE A 188 2.26 20.49 18.96
CA ILE A 188 2.02 19.31 18.12
C ILE A 188 0.69 18.67 18.53
N VAL A 189 -0.17 18.42 17.54
CA VAL A 189 -1.47 17.76 17.68
C VAL A 189 -1.44 16.46 16.84
N GLU A 190 -1.41 15.32 17.51
CA GLU A 190 -1.39 14.03 16.85
C GLU A 190 -2.80 13.64 16.41
N VAL A 191 -2.95 13.36 15.09
CA VAL A 191 -4.24 13.08 14.44
C VAL A 191 -4.07 11.87 13.52
N GLU A 192 -5.09 11.05 13.39
CA GLU A 192 -5.09 9.97 12.40
C GLU A 192 -4.81 10.54 11.01
N ALA A 193 -3.90 9.91 10.26
CA ALA A 193 -3.35 10.46 9.02
C ALA A 193 -4.42 10.84 7.98
N ALA A 194 -5.48 10.03 7.85
CA ALA A 194 -6.62 10.30 6.96
C ALA A 194 -7.44 11.54 7.33
N GLN A 195 -7.35 11.99 8.58
CA GLN A 195 -8.10 13.16 9.06
C GLN A 195 -7.29 14.48 8.96
N LEU A 196 -6.00 14.41 8.69
CA LEU A 196 -5.13 15.59 8.63
C LEU A 196 -5.59 16.68 7.64
N PRO A 197 -6.07 16.34 6.42
CA PRO A 197 -6.60 17.39 5.52
C PRO A 197 -7.78 18.16 6.11
N ARG A 198 -8.63 17.50 6.90
CA ARG A 198 -9.77 18.14 7.59
C ARG A 198 -9.32 18.94 8.80
N ALA A 199 -8.30 18.43 9.51
CA ALA A 199 -7.74 19.13 10.67
C ALA A 199 -7.21 20.54 10.33
N LEU A 200 -6.91 20.83 9.06
CA LEU A 200 -6.53 22.19 8.59
C LEU A 200 -7.59 23.26 8.87
N ASP A 201 -8.82 22.87 9.24
CA ASP A 201 -9.86 23.82 9.67
C ASP A 201 -9.66 24.30 11.12
N ASP A 202 -8.95 23.51 11.94
CA ASP A 202 -8.85 23.68 13.38
C ASP A 202 -7.42 23.97 13.87
N VAL A 203 -6.43 23.94 12.95
CA VAL A 203 -5.01 24.15 13.25
C VAL A 203 -4.37 25.16 12.30
N ASP A 204 -3.23 25.71 12.69
CA ASP A 204 -2.49 26.68 11.88
C ASP A 204 -1.77 26.02 10.69
N ALA A 205 -1.30 24.78 10.86
CA ALA A 205 -0.70 23.96 9.81
C ALA A 205 -0.87 22.45 10.09
N ALA A 206 -0.71 21.63 9.07
CA ALA A 206 -0.68 20.17 9.21
C ALA A 206 0.40 19.58 8.31
N VAL A 207 1.07 18.53 8.80
CA VAL A 207 2.02 17.74 8.01
C VAL A 207 1.27 16.52 7.46
N ILE A 208 1.09 16.47 6.13
CA ILE A 208 0.17 15.55 5.48
C ILE A 208 0.92 14.66 4.49
N ASN A 209 0.68 13.35 4.54
CA ASN A 209 1.15 12.39 3.54
C ASN A 209 0.58 12.73 2.16
N SER A 210 1.37 12.53 1.10
CA SER A 210 1.00 12.96 -0.25
C SER A 210 -0.31 12.35 -0.76
N ASN A 211 -0.58 11.08 -0.50
CA ASN A 211 -1.82 10.44 -0.93
C ASN A 211 -3.06 11.13 -0.32
N TYR A 212 -3.04 11.51 0.95
CA TYR A 212 -4.14 12.24 1.59
C TYR A 212 -4.21 13.69 1.13
N ALA A 213 -3.06 14.34 0.89
CA ALA A 213 -3.02 15.67 0.32
C ALA A 213 -3.66 15.67 -1.09
N LEU A 214 -3.27 14.74 -1.96
CA LEU A 214 -3.83 14.61 -3.31
C LEU A 214 -5.33 14.29 -3.29
N ALA A 215 -5.78 13.38 -2.41
CA ALA A 215 -7.20 13.08 -2.23
C ALA A 215 -8.01 14.33 -1.81
N ALA A 216 -7.39 15.21 -1.02
CA ALA A 216 -7.97 16.50 -0.62
C ALA A 216 -7.74 17.62 -1.66
N LYS A 217 -7.22 17.30 -2.86
CA LYS A 217 -6.91 18.26 -3.95
C LYS A 217 -5.83 19.29 -3.57
N LEU A 218 -4.98 19.00 -2.60
CA LEU A 218 -3.78 19.73 -2.29
C LEU A 218 -2.63 19.22 -3.16
N ASN A 219 -1.97 20.10 -3.87
CA ASN A 219 -0.83 19.75 -4.71
C ASN A 219 0.46 19.87 -3.90
N PRO A 220 1.23 18.79 -3.66
CA PRO A 220 2.43 18.82 -2.83
C PRO A 220 3.49 19.83 -3.27
N THR A 221 3.61 20.07 -4.58
CA THR A 221 4.61 21.01 -5.12
C THR A 221 4.16 22.47 -5.21
N LYS A 222 2.84 22.74 -5.06
CA LYS A 222 2.28 24.09 -5.21
C LYS A 222 1.71 24.65 -3.91
N ASP A 223 1.06 23.78 -3.11
CA ASP A 223 0.28 24.19 -1.96
C ASP A 223 1.01 23.93 -0.63
N ALA A 224 2.05 23.10 -0.61
CA ALA A 224 2.86 22.90 0.58
C ALA A 224 3.74 24.13 0.85
N ILE A 225 3.76 24.59 2.10
CA ILE A 225 4.62 25.69 2.58
C ILE A 225 6.02 25.19 2.94
N ALA A 226 6.18 23.88 3.15
CA ALA A 226 7.43 23.14 3.20
C ALA A 226 7.19 21.72 2.70
N ILE A 227 8.17 21.10 2.09
CA ILE A 227 8.06 19.75 1.55
C ILE A 227 9.32 18.95 1.89
N GLU A 228 9.15 17.68 2.14
CA GLU A 228 10.23 16.74 2.37
C GLU A 228 11.17 16.66 1.16
N SER A 229 12.46 16.62 1.42
CA SER A 229 13.48 16.41 0.38
C SER A 229 13.38 14.97 -0.17
N LYS A 230 13.70 14.82 -1.45
CA LYS A 230 13.88 13.48 -2.06
C LYS A 230 15.03 12.67 -1.45
N ASP A 231 15.92 13.34 -0.72
CA ASP A 231 17.12 12.77 -0.11
C ASP A 231 16.98 12.59 1.43
N SER A 232 15.76 12.79 1.97
CA SER A 232 15.45 12.64 3.41
C SER A 232 15.09 11.21 3.80
#